data_e80b3ac65a09fcaadf4ff940958c462b
#
_entry.id   e80b3ac65a09fcaadf4ff940958c462b
#
_cell.length_a   1.000
_cell.length_b   1.000
_cell.length_c   1.000
_cell.angle_alpha   90.00
_cell.angle_beta   90.00
_cell.angle_gamma   90.00
#
_symmetry.space_group_name_H-M   'P 1'
#
loop_
_entity.id
_entity.type
_entity.pdbx_description
1 polymer ?
#
loop_
_entity_poly.entity_id
_entity_poly.type
_entity_poly.pdbx_seq_one_letter_code
_entity_poly.pdbx_strand_id
1 'polypeptide(L)' 'MYSLMDVEELANYLRLKRQTIYNWLHESKISGIKVGGVWRFDKKEVDKWLKANHRGAKLK' A
#
# COMPACT_ATOMS: atom_id res chain seq x y z
N MET A 1 -13.03 7.02 -11.31
CA MET A 1 -11.92 7.90 -11.08
C MET A 1 -10.93 7.31 -10.09
N TYR A 2 -9.65 7.45 -10.35
CA TYR A 2 -8.65 6.90 -9.45
C TYR A 2 -8.41 7.79 -8.27
N SER A 3 -8.12 7.19 -7.17
CA SER A 3 -7.66 7.89 -6.01
C SER A 3 -6.24 7.37 -5.75
N LEU A 4 -5.26 8.09 -6.25
CA LEU A 4 -3.87 7.65 -6.13
C LEU A 4 -3.20 8.27 -4.93
N MET A 5 -2.44 7.46 -4.23
CA MET A 5 -1.67 7.90 -3.07
C MET A 5 -0.19 7.75 -3.37
N ASP A 6 0.62 8.65 -2.84
CA ASP A 6 2.07 8.46 -2.91
C ASP A 6 2.51 7.60 -1.72
N VAL A 7 3.80 7.35 -1.59
CA VAL A 7 4.29 6.48 -0.52
C VAL A 7 3.97 7.05 0.85
N GLU A 8 4.13 8.37 1.01
CA GLU A 8 3.86 8.98 2.29
C GLU A 8 2.39 8.90 2.66
N GLU A 9 1.52 9.17 1.70
CA GLU A 9 0.09 9.06 1.94
C GLU A 9 -0.32 7.64 2.28
N LEU A 10 0.24 6.67 1.57
CA LEU A 10 -0.05 5.27 1.85
C LEU A 10 0.43 4.88 3.24
N ALA A 11 1.64 5.31 3.60
CA ALA A 11 2.17 5.01 4.93
C ALA A 11 1.26 5.58 6.01
N ASN A 12 0.82 6.82 5.82
CA ASN A 12 -0.10 7.45 6.78
C ASN A 12 -1.44 6.71 6.82
N TYR A 13 -1.94 6.31 5.67
CA TYR A 13 -3.20 5.59 5.59
C TYR A 13 -3.14 4.28 6.37
N LEU A 14 -2.02 3.59 6.27
CA LEU A 14 -1.84 2.31 6.95
C LEU A 14 -1.19 2.47 8.33
N ARG A 15 -0.83 3.70 8.68
CA ARG A 15 -0.17 4.01 9.94
C ARG A 15 1.15 3.28 10.09
N LEU A 16 1.93 3.30 9.01
CA LEU A 16 3.22 2.65 8.97
C LEU A 16 4.28 3.67 8.59
N LYS A 17 5.53 3.27 8.71
CA LYS A 17 6.64 4.10 8.26
C LYS A 17 6.82 3.94 6.76
N ARG A 18 7.31 4.98 6.11
CA ARG A 18 7.59 4.91 4.66
C ARG A 18 8.56 3.78 4.35
N GLN A 19 9.53 3.56 5.23
CA GLN A 19 10.51 2.51 5.00
C GLN A 19 9.83 1.15 4.88
N THR A 20 8.79 0.92 5.66
CA THR A 20 8.04 -0.33 5.57
C THR A 20 7.43 -0.51 4.19
N ILE A 21 6.88 0.58 3.62
CA ILE A 21 6.30 0.52 2.29
C ILE A 21 7.37 0.19 1.25
N TYR A 22 8.53 0.84 1.33
CA TYR A 22 9.62 0.57 0.40
C TYR A 22 10.11 -0.87 0.52
N ASN A 23 10.19 -1.39 1.74
CA ASN A 23 10.58 -2.78 1.95
C ASN A 23 9.59 -3.72 1.28
N TRP A 24 8.30 -3.44 1.43
CA TRP A 24 7.26 -4.28 0.83
C TRP A 24 7.31 -4.22 -0.70
N LEU A 25 7.58 -3.05 -1.26
CA LEU A 25 7.73 -2.94 -2.71
C LEU A 25 8.91 -3.77 -3.18
N HIS A 26 10.01 -3.68 -2.44
CA HIS A 26 11.22 -4.41 -2.78
C HIS A 26 11.00 -5.91 -2.69
N GLU A 27 10.18 -6.35 -1.75
CA GLU A 27 9.87 -7.76 -1.54
C GLU A 27 8.68 -8.22 -2.36
N SER A 28 8.14 -7.35 -3.18
CA SER A 28 6.96 -7.65 -4.00
C SER A 28 5.74 -8.05 -3.17
N LYS A 29 5.65 -7.52 -1.97
CA LYS A 29 4.51 -7.81 -1.10
C LYS A 29 3.32 -6.91 -1.38
N ILE A 30 3.54 -5.78 -1.99
CA ILE A 30 2.48 -4.85 -2.32
C ILE A 30 2.69 -4.37 -3.74
N SER A 31 1.61 -4.16 -4.47
CA SER A 31 1.69 -3.68 -5.84
C SER A 31 1.60 -2.17 -5.87
N GLY A 32 2.46 -1.57 -6.65
CA GLY A 32 2.40 -0.13 -6.89
C GLY A 32 2.45 0.15 -8.37
N ILE A 33 2.12 1.37 -8.74
CA ILE A 33 2.17 1.82 -10.11
C ILE A 33 3.31 2.83 -10.21
N LYS A 34 4.21 2.61 -11.15
CA LYS A 34 5.31 3.55 -11.35
C LYS A 34 4.89 4.56 -12.39
N VAL A 35 4.73 5.79 -11.98
CA VAL A 35 4.29 6.85 -12.86
C VAL A 35 5.37 7.92 -12.87
N GLY A 36 6.02 8.11 -14.03
CA GLY A 36 7.04 9.12 -14.12
C GLY A 36 8.20 8.94 -13.16
N GLY A 37 8.52 7.70 -12.84
CA GLY A 37 9.64 7.41 -11.95
C GLY A 37 9.29 7.42 -10.47
N VAL A 38 8.04 7.68 -10.12
CA VAL A 38 7.63 7.67 -8.72
C VAL A 38 6.51 6.66 -8.50
N TRP A 39 6.45 6.13 -7.31
CA TRP A 39 5.44 5.14 -6.98
C TRP A 39 4.12 5.78 -6.62
N ARG A 40 3.04 5.18 -7.12
CA ARG A 40 1.68 5.59 -6.76
C ARG A 40 0.89 4.34 -6.44
N PHE A 41 -0.13 4.49 -5.62
CA PHE A 41 -0.95 3.36 -5.17
C PHE A 41 -2.41 3.71 -5.32
N ASP A 42 -3.17 2.82 -5.96
CA ASP A 42 -4.60 3.01 -6.11
C ASP A 42 -5.26 2.57 -4.82
N LYS A 43 -6.01 3.45 -4.20
CA LYS A 43 -6.64 3.17 -2.92
C LYS A 43 -7.53 1.92 -2.97
N LYS A 44 -8.26 1.75 -4.06
CA LYS A 44 -9.11 0.56 -4.19
C LYS A 44 -8.30 -0.72 -4.19
N GLU A 45 -7.17 -0.71 -4.87
CA GLU A 45 -6.30 -1.88 -4.92
C GLU A 45 -5.68 -2.14 -3.55
N VAL A 46 -5.32 -1.08 -2.85
CA VAL A 46 -4.78 -1.21 -1.50
C VAL A 46 -5.83 -1.82 -0.58
N ASP A 47 -7.07 -1.36 -0.68
CA ASP A 47 -8.13 -1.88 0.17
C ASP A 47 -8.39 -3.36 -0.12
N LYS A 48 -8.34 -3.76 -1.39
CA LYS A 48 -8.45 -5.18 -1.74
C LYS A 48 -7.30 -5.98 -1.16
N TRP A 49 -6.10 -5.44 -1.25
CA TRP A 49 -4.91 -6.11 -0.74
C TRP A 49 -5.03 -6.29 0.78
N LEU A 50 -5.53 -5.27 1.47
CA LEU A 50 -5.74 -5.36 2.90
C LEU A 50 -6.70 -6.48 3.24
N LYS A 51 -7.79 -6.59 2.50
CA LYS A 51 -8.77 -7.64 2.76
C LYS A 51 -8.17 -9.01 2.51
N ALA A 52 -7.39 -9.15 1.47
CA ALA A 52 -6.79 -10.42 1.13
C ALA A 52 -5.77 -10.85 2.17
N ASN A 53 -5.14 -9.89 2.83
CA ASN A 53 -4.11 -10.19 3.81
C ASN A 53 -4.58 -10.04 5.25
N HIS A 54 -5.91 -9.99 5.41
CA HIS A 54 -6.46 -9.69 6.70
C HIS A 54 -6.70 -10.98 7.46
N ARG A 55 -5.68 -11.76 7.76
CA ARG A 55 -5.92 -12.99 8.31
C ARG A 55 -5.77 -12.92 9.74
N GLY A 56 -5.64 -12.86 10.49
CA GLY A 56 -5.49 -12.87 11.84
C GLY A 56 -6.28 -11.91 12.55
N ALA A 57 -6.95 -11.18 11.86
CA ALA A 57 -7.57 -10.12 12.51
C ALA A 57 -8.66 -10.57 13.39
N LYS A 58 -8.78 -11.66 13.45
CA LYS A 58 -9.68 -12.00 14.27
C LYS A 58 -9.40 -11.48 15.51
N LEU A 59 -8.94 -10.89 15.76
CA LEU A 59 -8.69 -10.29 16.64
C LEU A 59 -9.30 -9.46 17.19
N LYS A 60 -9.64 -9.45 16.96
CA LYS A 60 -10.09 -8.91 17.23
C LYS A 60 -10.32 -8.74 17.58
#